data_d080e0c20f38ff7c8407c76560f40366
#
_entry.id   d080e0c20f38ff7c8407c76560f40366
#
_cell.length_a   1.000
_cell.length_b   1.000
_cell.length_c   1.000
_cell.angle_alpha   90.00
_cell.angle_beta   90.00
_cell.angle_gamma   90.00
#
_symmetry.space_group_name_H-M   'P 1'
#
loop_
_entity.id
_entity.type
_entity.pdbx_description
1 polymer ?
#
loop_
_entity_poly.entity_id
_entity_poly.type
_entity_poly.pdbx_seq_one_letter_code
_entity_poly.pdbx_strand_id
1 'polypeptide(L)'
;YSLAGLRLGWVAGPKALLEDIMIHRDYNTISVGRIDEYFAALALENRAQILDRAHRITRENLAILSDWVEAEPLISWVKPQAGTTALLEYDLPLPSRDFCTQLLEEEGVLFTPGSVMDMEGWLRIGFANSTADLRDGLARVSAFLARHDAAQPS
;
A
#
# COMPACT_ATOMS: atom_id res chain seq x y z
N TYR A 1 7.17 6.59 9.32
CA TYR A 1 6.97 6.27 10.75
C TYR A 1 5.95 5.14 10.98
N SER A 2 5.19 4.77 9.95
CA SER A 2 4.10 3.76 10.05
C SER A 2 3.07 4.09 11.14
N LEU A 3 2.76 5.37 11.31
CA LEU A 3 1.80 5.90 12.28
C LEU A 3 0.61 6.58 11.59
N ALA A 4 0.15 5.99 10.49
CA ALA A 4 -0.93 6.53 9.66
C ALA A 4 -2.24 6.78 10.43
N GLY A 5 -2.46 6.06 11.53
CA GLY A 5 -3.60 6.25 12.44
C GLY A 5 -3.65 7.60 13.14
N LEU A 6 -2.52 8.28 13.32
CA LEU A 6 -2.48 9.63 13.89
C LEU A 6 -3.00 10.71 12.93
N ARG A 7 -3.25 10.37 11.66
CA ARG A 7 -3.81 11.27 10.65
C ARG A 7 -3.08 12.61 10.54
N LEU A 8 -1.79 12.68 10.89
CA LEU A 8 -0.96 13.87 10.90
C LEU A 8 0.12 13.78 9.83
N GLY A 9 0.30 14.85 9.09
CA GLY A 9 1.38 15.08 8.14
C GLY A 9 1.83 16.53 8.18
N TRP A 10 2.90 16.85 7.50
CA TRP A 10 3.39 18.22 7.38
C TRP A 10 3.87 18.51 5.96
N VAL A 11 3.83 19.78 5.61
CA VAL A 11 4.38 20.29 4.36
C VAL A 11 5.52 21.25 4.69
N ALA A 12 6.67 21.07 4.04
CA ALA A 12 7.79 21.98 4.07
C ALA A 12 8.02 22.55 2.67
N GLY A 13 8.16 23.86 2.56
CA GLY A 13 8.31 24.51 1.24
C GLY A 13 8.53 26.02 1.33
N PRO A 14 8.59 26.70 0.19
CA PRO A 14 8.69 28.16 0.14
C PRO A 14 7.51 28.84 0.88
N LYS A 15 7.81 29.98 1.50
CA LYS A 15 6.82 30.72 2.31
C LYS A 15 5.53 31.02 1.54
N ALA A 16 5.63 31.50 0.31
CA ALA A 16 4.45 31.83 -0.51
C ALA A 16 3.53 30.60 -0.72
N LEU A 17 4.11 29.43 -1.03
CA LEU A 17 3.35 28.19 -1.15
C LEU A 17 2.65 27.79 0.16
N LEU A 18 3.32 27.97 1.30
CA LEU A 18 2.74 27.65 2.60
C LEU A 18 1.60 28.61 2.97
N GLU A 19 1.70 29.89 2.60
CA GLU A 19 0.63 30.88 2.78
C GLU A 19 -0.61 30.50 1.97
N ASP A 20 -0.46 30.11 0.71
CA ASP A 20 -1.57 29.62 -0.12
C ASP A 20 -2.21 28.35 0.45
N ILE A 21 -1.39 27.38 0.90
CA ILE A 21 -1.89 26.16 1.54
C ILE A 21 -2.69 26.48 2.81
N MET A 22 -2.26 27.44 3.61
CA MET A 22 -2.97 27.82 4.84
C MET A 22 -4.38 28.34 4.56
N ILE A 23 -4.59 29.13 3.49
CA ILE A 23 -5.92 29.60 3.08
C ILE A 23 -6.83 28.41 2.77
N HIS A 24 -6.34 27.41 2.03
CA HIS A 24 -7.12 26.21 1.68
C HIS A 24 -7.34 25.29 2.88
N ARG A 25 -6.43 25.25 3.83
CA ARG A 25 -6.55 24.47 5.05
C ARG A 25 -7.75 24.87 5.90
N ASP A 26 -8.07 26.15 5.96
CA ASP A 26 -9.22 26.68 6.73
C ASP A 26 -10.56 26.12 6.23
N TYR A 27 -10.63 25.74 4.95
CA TYR A 27 -11.82 25.13 4.35
C TYR A 27 -11.85 23.59 4.44
N ASN A 28 -10.75 22.95 4.87
CA ASN A 28 -10.62 21.50 4.88
C ASN A 28 -10.50 20.95 6.31
N THR A 29 -9.39 21.16 6.97
CA THR A 29 -9.08 20.52 8.26
C THR A 29 -8.95 21.51 9.41
N ILE A 30 -8.81 22.80 9.16
CA ILE A 30 -8.58 23.88 10.13
C ILE A 30 -7.32 23.62 10.97
N SER A 31 -7.33 22.57 11.79
CA SER A 31 -6.21 22.13 12.63
C SER A 31 -6.20 20.62 12.79
N VAL A 32 -5.06 20.09 13.18
CA VAL A 32 -4.94 18.69 13.61
C VAL A 32 -5.36 18.53 15.07
N GLY A 33 -5.71 17.32 15.48
CA GLY A 33 -6.04 17.01 16.87
C GLY A 33 -4.83 17.19 17.79
N ARG A 34 -5.05 17.79 18.97
CA ARG A 34 -3.97 18.01 19.95
C ARG A 34 -3.34 16.72 20.46
N ILE A 35 -4.12 15.65 20.56
CA ILE A 35 -3.65 14.33 20.97
C ILE A 35 -2.74 13.75 19.89
N ASP A 36 -3.18 13.85 18.61
CA ASP A 36 -2.39 13.36 17.48
C ASP A 36 -1.07 14.12 17.33
N GLU A 37 -1.10 15.45 17.53
CA GLU A 37 0.09 16.30 17.53
C GLU A 37 1.07 15.91 18.65
N TYR A 38 0.58 15.65 19.87
CA TYR A 38 1.40 15.22 20.99
C TYR A 38 2.09 13.88 20.71
N PHE A 39 1.34 12.88 20.23
CA PHE A 39 1.92 11.59 19.88
C PHE A 39 2.86 11.66 18.69
N ALA A 40 2.60 12.53 17.72
CA ALA A 40 3.52 12.76 16.61
C ALA A 40 4.85 13.40 17.09
N ALA A 41 4.80 14.36 17.99
CA ALA A 41 5.99 14.95 18.60
C ALA A 41 6.82 13.88 19.36
N LEU A 42 6.15 13.07 20.19
CA LEU A 42 6.78 11.97 20.91
C LEU A 42 7.42 10.95 19.95
N ALA A 43 6.75 10.64 18.82
CA ALA A 43 7.28 9.76 17.80
C ALA A 43 8.54 10.35 17.11
N LEU A 44 8.57 11.65 16.88
CA LEU A 44 9.74 12.34 16.32
C LEU A 44 10.92 12.35 17.30
N GLU A 45 10.68 12.54 18.58
CA GLU A 45 11.70 12.45 19.64
C GLU A 45 12.32 11.04 19.72
N ASN A 46 11.52 10.00 19.49
CA ASN A 46 11.93 8.60 19.52
C ASN A 46 12.15 8.02 18.09
N ARG A 47 12.41 8.87 17.11
CA ARG A 47 12.46 8.50 15.69
C ARG A 47 13.38 7.32 15.36
N ALA A 48 14.51 7.20 16.07
CA ALA A 48 15.46 6.14 15.77
C ALA A 48 14.86 4.75 15.95
N GLN A 49 14.19 4.50 17.10
CA GLN A 49 13.55 3.22 17.38
C GLN A 49 12.36 2.93 16.45
N ILE A 50 11.55 3.95 16.18
CA ILE A 50 10.36 3.81 15.32
C ILE A 50 10.76 3.53 13.89
N LEU A 51 11.74 4.26 13.35
CA LEU A 51 12.22 4.06 11.99
C LEU A 51 12.94 2.73 11.83
N ASP A 52 13.74 2.31 12.80
CA ASP A 52 14.41 1.00 12.76
C ASP A 52 13.38 -0.14 12.66
N ARG A 53 12.37 -0.11 13.52
CA ARG A 53 11.24 -1.07 13.46
C ARG A 53 10.53 -1.04 12.10
N ALA A 54 10.15 0.15 11.62
CA ALA A 54 9.43 0.31 10.37
C ALA A 54 10.26 -0.18 9.16
N HIS A 55 11.55 0.18 9.11
CA HIS A 55 12.46 -0.25 8.04
C HIS A 55 12.68 -1.75 8.05
N ARG A 56 12.81 -2.38 9.24
CA ARG A 56 12.99 -3.84 9.33
C ARG A 56 11.79 -4.57 8.75
N ILE A 57 10.57 -4.22 9.17
CA ILE A 57 9.33 -4.83 8.65
C ILE A 57 9.21 -4.61 7.14
N THR A 58 9.42 -3.39 6.68
CA THR A 58 9.26 -3.06 5.25
C THR A 58 10.27 -3.81 4.38
N ARG A 59 11.53 -3.92 4.80
CA ARG A 59 12.57 -4.63 4.05
C ARG A 59 12.33 -6.13 4.02
N GLU A 60 11.94 -6.72 5.16
CA GLU A 60 11.58 -8.14 5.23
C GLU A 60 10.39 -8.46 4.32
N ASN A 61 9.34 -7.66 4.40
CA ASN A 61 8.14 -7.86 3.60
C ASN A 61 8.37 -7.60 2.11
N LEU A 62 9.23 -6.63 1.77
CA LEU A 62 9.62 -6.39 0.38
C LEU A 62 10.38 -7.58 -0.22
N ALA A 63 11.22 -8.25 0.56
CA ALA A 63 11.91 -9.47 0.11
C ALA A 63 10.88 -10.59 -0.15
N ILE A 64 9.96 -10.82 0.77
CA ILE A 64 8.88 -11.82 0.62
C ILE A 64 8.03 -11.53 -0.63
N LEU A 65 7.63 -10.28 -0.81
CA LEU A 65 6.84 -9.88 -1.98
C LEU A 65 7.64 -10.03 -3.28
N SER A 66 8.95 -9.75 -3.25
CA SER A 66 9.84 -9.94 -4.40
C SER A 66 9.93 -11.40 -4.82
N ASP A 67 10.19 -12.29 -3.86
CA ASP A 67 10.28 -13.73 -4.11
C ASP A 67 8.95 -14.27 -4.66
N TRP A 68 7.83 -13.77 -4.13
CA TRP A 68 6.50 -14.15 -4.60
C TRP A 68 6.23 -13.67 -6.03
N VAL A 69 6.53 -12.42 -6.38
CA VAL A 69 6.36 -11.91 -7.76
C VAL A 69 7.24 -12.67 -8.74
N GLU A 70 8.46 -13.04 -8.35
CA GLU A 70 9.34 -13.84 -9.20
C GLU A 70 8.81 -15.26 -9.44
N ALA A 71 8.00 -15.80 -8.54
CA ALA A 71 7.40 -17.13 -8.64
C ALA A 71 6.04 -17.13 -9.36
N GLU A 72 5.36 -15.98 -9.49
CA GLU A 72 4.02 -15.87 -10.08
C GLU A 72 4.10 -15.46 -11.56
N PRO A 73 3.80 -16.38 -12.51
CA PRO A 73 3.93 -16.09 -13.93
C PRO A 73 2.95 -15.02 -14.45
N LEU A 74 1.81 -14.85 -13.77
CA LEU A 74 0.77 -13.90 -14.14
C LEU A 74 0.96 -12.51 -13.53
N ILE A 75 2.02 -12.29 -12.75
CA ILE A 75 2.27 -11.03 -12.04
C ILE A 75 3.61 -10.46 -12.47
N SER A 76 3.61 -9.17 -12.75
CA SER A 76 4.83 -8.41 -12.98
C SER A 76 4.81 -7.08 -12.20
N TRP A 77 5.95 -6.44 -12.05
CA TRP A 77 6.05 -5.15 -11.38
C TRP A 77 7.33 -4.39 -11.69
N VAL A 78 7.31 -3.10 -11.36
CA VAL A 78 8.53 -2.34 -11.14
C VAL A 78 8.81 -2.35 -9.63
N LYS A 79 9.85 -3.08 -9.23
CA LYS A 79 10.20 -3.23 -7.79
C LYS A 79 10.39 -1.87 -7.13
N PRO A 80 9.63 -1.56 -6.06
CA PRO A 80 9.76 -0.28 -5.38
C PRO A 80 11.09 -0.16 -4.65
N GLN A 81 11.70 1.03 -4.71
CA GLN A 81 12.94 1.34 -3.99
C GLN A 81 12.66 1.97 -2.62
N ALA A 82 11.45 2.44 -2.38
CA ALA A 82 11.02 3.07 -1.13
C ALA A 82 9.50 2.96 -0.95
N GLY A 83 9.02 3.31 0.22
CA GLY A 83 7.59 3.28 0.54
C GLY A 83 7.13 1.93 1.07
N THR A 84 5.81 1.80 1.17
CA THR A 84 5.11 0.66 1.79
C THR A 84 4.04 0.07 0.88
N THR A 85 3.97 0.55 -0.36
CA THR A 85 3.02 0.10 -1.38
C THR A 85 3.74 -0.22 -2.67
N ALA A 86 3.20 -1.16 -3.43
CA ALA A 86 3.66 -1.53 -4.76
C ALA A 86 2.47 -1.58 -5.74
N LEU A 87 2.77 -1.40 -7.02
CA LEU A 87 1.87 -1.68 -8.11
C LEU A 87 2.28 -3.00 -8.75
N LEU A 88 1.31 -3.87 -8.94
CA LEU A 88 1.43 -5.17 -9.58
C LEU A 88 0.65 -5.12 -10.90
N GLU A 89 1.27 -5.45 -11.99
CA GLU A 89 0.59 -5.72 -13.26
C GLU A 89 0.19 -7.18 -13.28
N TYR A 90 -1.02 -7.49 -13.75
CA TYR A 90 -1.51 -8.87 -13.85
C TYR A 90 -1.92 -9.19 -15.28
N ASP A 91 -1.72 -10.43 -15.69
CA ASP A 91 -2.06 -10.95 -17.03
C ASP A 91 -3.28 -11.89 -16.95
N LEU A 92 -4.45 -11.31 -16.72
CA LEU A 92 -5.74 -11.98 -16.79
C LEU A 92 -6.74 -11.08 -17.54
N PRO A 93 -7.64 -11.63 -18.36
CA PRO A 93 -8.67 -10.88 -19.10
C PRO A 93 -9.84 -10.50 -18.19
N LEU A 94 -9.54 -9.88 -17.05
CA LEU A 94 -10.49 -9.50 -16.02
C LEU A 94 -10.25 -8.03 -15.65
N PRO A 95 -11.28 -7.17 -15.66
CA PRO A 95 -11.14 -5.79 -15.22
C PRO A 95 -10.63 -5.71 -13.77
N SER A 96 -9.76 -4.74 -13.45
CA SER A 96 -9.09 -4.65 -12.14
C SER A 96 -10.07 -4.54 -10.96
N ARG A 97 -11.23 -3.91 -11.17
CA ARG A 97 -12.29 -3.84 -10.16
C ARG A 97 -12.90 -5.21 -9.89
N ASP A 98 -13.19 -5.96 -10.94
CA ASP A 98 -13.79 -7.30 -10.84
C ASP A 98 -12.80 -8.28 -10.21
N PHE A 99 -11.51 -8.19 -10.60
CA PHE A 99 -10.41 -8.92 -9.96
C PHE A 99 -10.40 -8.69 -8.43
N CYS A 100 -10.35 -7.43 -8.01
CA CYS A 100 -10.30 -7.10 -6.58
C CYS A 100 -11.57 -7.51 -5.83
N THR A 101 -12.73 -7.42 -6.47
CA THR A 101 -14.01 -7.82 -5.86
C THR A 101 -14.06 -9.33 -5.66
N GLN A 102 -13.75 -10.12 -6.69
CA GLN A 102 -13.73 -11.58 -6.61
C GLN A 102 -12.66 -12.07 -5.62
N LEU A 103 -11.45 -11.50 -5.66
CA LEU A 103 -10.39 -11.83 -4.70
C LEU A 103 -10.84 -11.58 -3.24
N LEU A 104 -11.55 -10.48 -2.99
CA LEU A 104 -12.08 -10.20 -1.66
C LEU A 104 -13.17 -11.18 -1.25
N GLU A 105 -14.10 -11.50 -2.15
CA GLU A 105 -15.24 -12.40 -1.86
C GLU A 105 -14.80 -13.85 -1.68
N GLU A 106 -13.86 -14.32 -2.51
CA GLU A 106 -13.42 -15.72 -2.50
C GLU A 106 -12.33 -15.99 -1.47
N GLU A 107 -11.38 -15.08 -1.32
CA GLU A 107 -10.16 -15.29 -0.53
C GLU A 107 -10.04 -14.36 0.69
N GLY A 108 -10.91 -13.37 0.83
CA GLY A 108 -10.81 -12.40 1.91
C GLY A 108 -9.59 -11.47 1.81
N VAL A 109 -9.01 -11.31 0.62
CA VAL A 109 -7.84 -10.44 0.37
C VAL A 109 -8.27 -9.18 -0.34
N LEU A 110 -7.89 -8.03 0.21
CA LEU A 110 -8.24 -6.72 -0.34
C LEU A 110 -7.03 -6.06 -1.01
N PHE A 111 -7.12 -5.87 -2.32
CA PHE A 111 -6.24 -5.00 -3.10
C PHE A 111 -7.00 -3.75 -3.56
N THR A 112 -6.26 -2.71 -3.94
CA THR A 112 -6.87 -1.54 -4.59
C THR A 112 -6.80 -1.75 -6.10
N PRO A 113 -7.95 -1.70 -6.83
CA PRO A 113 -7.93 -1.86 -8.28
C PRO A 113 -7.24 -0.67 -8.96
N GLY A 114 -6.49 -0.95 -10.02
CA GLY A 114 -5.77 0.09 -10.78
C GLY A 114 -6.71 1.09 -11.45
N SER A 115 -7.92 0.68 -11.80
CA SER A 115 -8.95 1.56 -12.39
C SER A 115 -9.27 2.81 -11.54
N VAL A 116 -9.08 2.80 -10.22
CA VAL A 116 -9.26 4.01 -9.38
C VAL A 116 -8.09 4.99 -9.49
N MET A 117 -7.03 4.61 -10.20
CA MET A 117 -5.82 5.40 -10.45
C MET A 117 -5.59 5.58 -11.96
N ASP A 118 -6.61 5.33 -12.80
CA ASP A 118 -6.53 5.33 -14.27
C ASP A 118 -5.44 4.36 -14.83
N MET A 119 -5.22 3.23 -14.10
CA MET A 119 -4.22 2.20 -14.42
C MET A 119 -4.90 0.83 -14.52
N GLU A 120 -5.72 0.62 -15.56
CA GLU A 120 -6.34 -0.68 -15.79
C GLU A 120 -5.28 -1.75 -16.07
N GLY A 121 -5.52 -3.01 -15.62
CA GLY A 121 -4.52 -4.08 -15.65
C GLY A 121 -3.53 -4.07 -14.49
N TRP A 122 -3.69 -3.12 -13.55
CA TRP A 122 -2.83 -2.98 -12.38
C TRP A 122 -3.60 -3.14 -11.07
N LEU A 123 -2.88 -3.52 -10.02
CA LEU A 123 -3.36 -3.65 -8.64
C LEU A 123 -2.40 -2.92 -7.70
N ARG A 124 -2.90 -2.29 -6.64
CA ARG A 124 -2.04 -1.74 -5.60
C ARG A 124 -2.11 -2.60 -4.35
N ILE A 125 -0.96 -3.08 -3.91
CA ILE A 125 -0.76 -3.79 -2.64
C ILE A 125 -0.06 -2.92 -1.61
N GLY A 126 -0.49 -2.99 -0.33
CA GLY A 126 0.27 -2.50 0.81
C GLY A 126 1.03 -3.67 1.45
N PHE A 127 2.34 -3.54 1.62
CA PHE A 127 3.19 -4.62 2.14
C PHE A 127 3.85 -4.33 3.49
N ALA A 128 3.41 -3.28 4.21
CA ALA A 128 3.95 -2.94 5.53
C ALA A 128 3.09 -3.42 6.72
N ASN A 129 2.23 -4.40 6.49
CA ASN A 129 1.44 -5.12 7.49
C ASN A 129 2.30 -6.17 8.25
N SER A 130 1.67 -7.03 9.05
CA SER A 130 2.40 -8.13 9.68
C SER A 130 2.95 -9.10 8.61
N THR A 131 4.15 -9.63 8.82
CA THR A 131 4.78 -10.57 7.89
C THR A 131 3.94 -11.85 7.72
N ALA A 132 3.24 -12.28 8.78
CA ALA A 132 2.35 -13.44 8.74
C ALA A 132 1.14 -13.18 7.82
N ASP A 133 0.48 -12.02 7.97
CA ASP A 133 -0.67 -11.65 7.14
C ASP A 133 -0.26 -11.48 5.66
N LEU A 134 0.93 -10.91 5.41
CA LEU A 134 1.43 -10.80 4.04
C LEU A 134 1.62 -12.18 3.39
N ARG A 135 2.26 -13.12 4.08
CA ARG A 135 2.48 -14.49 3.55
C ARG A 135 1.17 -15.22 3.30
N ASP A 136 0.24 -15.18 4.24
CA ASP A 136 -1.08 -15.79 4.10
C ASP A 136 -1.87 -15.16 2.93
N GLY A 137 -1.90 -13.83 2.87
CA GLY A 137 -2.55 -13.10 1.78
C GLY A 137 -1.98 -13.45 0.40
N LEU A 138 -0.66 -13.47 0.25
CA LEU A 138 0.00 -13.82 -1.02
C LEU A 138 -0.29 -15.27 -1.44
N ALA A 139 -0.30 -16.22 -0.49
CA ALA A 139 -0.67 -17.60 -0.79
C ALA A 139 -2.10 -17.73 -1.31
N ARG A 140 -3.05 -16.97 -0.75
CA ARG A 140 -4.44 -16.91 -1.22
C ARG A 140 -4.55 -16.27 -2.61
N VAL A 141 -3.77 -15.22 -2.87
CA VAL A 141 -3.70 -14.62 -4.21
C VAL A 141 -3.21 -15.63 -5.24
N SER A 142 -2.16 -16.41 -4.94
CA SER A 142 -1.68 -17.47 -5.82
C SER A 142 -2.77 -18.51 -6.11
N ALA A 143 -3.53 -18.92 -5.10
CA ALA A 143 -4.64 -19.85 -5.28
C ALA A 143 -5.75 -19.28 -6.19
N PHE A 144 -6.06 -18.00 -6.04
CA PHE A 144 -7.00 -17.29 -6.90
C PHE A 144 -6.50 -17.23 -8.35
N LEU A 145 -5.24 -16.81 -8.57
CA LEU A 145 -4.63 -16.73 -9.90
C LEU A 145 -4.65 -18.07 -10.62
N ALA A 146 -4.24 -19.15 -9.95
CA ALA A 146 -4.20 -20.50 -10.53
C ALA A 146 -5.58 -21.00 -11.01
N ARG A 147 -6.66 -20.66 -10.29
CA ARG A 147 -8.02 -21.02 -10.73
C ARG A 147 -8.47 -20.26 -11.96
N HIS A 148 -8.10 -18.99 -12.06
CA HIS A 148 -8.51 -18.12 -13.18
C HIS A 148 -7.67 -18.37 -14.43
N ASP A 149 -6.40 -18.76 -14.30
CA ASP A 149 -5.55 -19.19 -15.42
C ASP A 149 -6.08 -20.49 -16.04
N ALA A 150 -6.41 -21.47 -15.20
CA ALA A 150 -6.94 -22.74 -15.64
C ALA A 150 -8.34 -22.65 -16.31
N ALA A 151 -9.07 -21.58 -16.09
CA ALA A 151 -10.39 -21.33 -16.68
C ALA A 151 -10.32 -20.66 -18.07
N GLN A 152 -9.14 -20.29 -18.55
CA GLN A 152 -8.96 -19.71 -19.88
C GLN A 152 -9.02 -20.83 -20.93
N PRO A 153 -9.94 -20.75 -21.95
CA PRO A 153 -9.92 -21.70 -23.07
C PRO A 153 -8.66 -21.44 -23.91
N SER A 154 -7.95 -22.51 -24.21
CA SER A 154 -6.77 -22.58 -25.09
C SER A 154 -7.08 -22.13 -26.51
#